data_45b44b58003ca3f73a87b07c432fb8a3
#
_entry.id   45b44b58003ca3f73a87b07c432fb8a3
#
_cell.length_a   1.000
_cell.length_b   1.000
_cell.length_c   1.000
_cell.angle_alpha   90.00
_cell.angle_beta   90.00
_cell.angle_gamma   90.00
#
_symmetry.space_group_name_H-M   'P 1'
#
loop_
_entity.id
_entity.type
_entity.pdbx_description
1 polymer ?
#
loop_
_entity_poly.entity_id
_entity_poly.type
_entity_poly.pdbx_seq_one_letter_code
_entity_poly.pdbx_strand_id
1 'polypeptide(L)'
;MKYYVGKLPVQILGIADTGSDLIWLWCKPCSDCYKQRAPLVDPKRSSTYKKVPCSSSQCQSLKGTSCLGSDDSSCSYSVSYGDRSFSNGNLAADTLTLGSTTSRPVPLPKTIIGCGHNNGGTFNANDSGIVGLGGGVVSLVSQLDSSIDGKFSYCLIPLTSQGDTTSKLNFGSKVVVSGSGAVSTPIIPKDIDTYYYLTLEAISVGRKNETN
;
A
#
# COMPACT_ATOMS: atom_id res chain seq x y z
N MET A 1 2.30 0.14 -9.00
CA MET A 1 0.93 -0.41 -9.11
C MET A 1 -0.02 0.67 -9.61
N LYS A 2 -0.85 0.36 -10.64
CA LYS A 2 -1.82 1.30 -11.20
C LYS A 2 -3.21 1.05 -10.60
N TYR A 3 -3.86 2.10 -10.11
CA TYR A 3 -5.22 2.06 -9.55
C TYR A 3 -5.91 3.42 -9.72
N TYR A 4 -7.17 3.49 -9.32
CA TYR A 4 -7.96 4.73 -9.39
C TYR A 4 -8.58 5.03 -8.04
N VAL A 5 -8.75 6.31 -7.72
CA VAL A 5 -9.33 6.78 -6.46
C VAL A 5 -10.45 7.77 -6.73
N GLY A 6 -11.51 7.64 -5.96
CA GLY A 6 -12.65 8.56 -5.94
C GLY A 6 -13.77 8.21 -6.91
N LYS A 7 -14.92 8.85 -6.71
CA LYS A 7 -16.09 8.68 -7.56
C LYS A 7 -15.88 9.23 -8.98
N LEU A 8 -15.17 10.32 -9.11
CA LEU A 8 -14.57 10.78 -10.37
C LEU A 8 -13.14 10.25 -10.37
N PRO A 9 -12.86 9.11 -11.03
CA PRO A 9 -11.67 8.34 -10.79
C PRO A 9 -10.41 9.08 -11.26
N VAL A 10 -9.51 9.31 -10.33
CA VAL A 10 -8.15 9.83 -10.61
C VAL A 10 -7.21 8.65 -10.69
N GLN A 11 -6.48 8.52 -11.78
CA GLN A 11 -5.47 7.47 -11.95
C GLN A 11 -4.24 7.76 -11.09
N ILE A 12 -3.84 6.78 -10.30
CA ILE A 12 -2.68 6.81 -9.42
C ILE A 12 -1.70 5.71 -9.83
N LEU A 13 -0.41 6.03 -9.74
CA LEU A 13 0.67 5.07 -9.88
C LEU A 13 1.44 5.01 -8.56
N GLY A 14 1.05 4.10 -7.67
CA GLY A 14 1.67 3.91 -6.36
C GLY A 14 2.75 2.83 -6.40
N ILE A 15 3.77 3.02 -5.58
CA ILE A 15 4.79 2.00 -5.29
C ILE A 15 4.12 0.88 -4.48
N ALA A 16 4.24 -0.36 -4.92
CA ALA A 16 3.79 -1.53 -4.15
C ALA A 16 4.86 -1.89 -3.13
N ASP A 17 4.53 -1.80 -1.84
CA ASP A 17 5.48 -1.92 -0.76
C ASP A 17 5.02 -2.96 0.27
N THR A 18 5.72 -4.09 0.34
CA THR A 18 5.46 -5.16 1.32
C THR A 18 6.03 -4.84 2.71
N GLY A 19 6.77 -3.76 2.85
CA GLY A 19 7.39 -3.30 4.09
C GLY A 19 6.63 -2.19 4.80
N SER A 20 5.46 -1.80 4.30
CA SER A 20 4.58 -0.81 4.95
C SER A 20 3.10 -1.17 4.80
N ASP A 21 2.25 -0.49 5.58
CA ASP A 21 0.82 -0.81 5.64
C ASP A 21 -0.05 0.25 4.98
N LEU A 22 0.26 1.53 5.18
CA LEU A 22 -0.64 2.59 4.73
C LEU A 22 -0.64 2.73 3.21
N ILE A 23 -1.84 2.73 2.62
CA ILE A 23 -2.04 3.23 1.27
C ILE A 23 -2.12 4.76 1.37
N TRP A 24 -1.18 5.48 0.77
CA TRP A 24 -1.29 6.94 0.74
C TRP A 24 -0.98 7.50 -0.64
N LEU A 25 -1.52 8.68 -0.88
CA LEU A 25 -1.40 9.39 -2.14
C LEU A 25 -1.44 10.90 -1.90
N TRP A 26 -1.09 11.68 -2.89
CA TRP A 26 -1.06 13.13 -2.76
C TRP A 26 -2.40 13.77 -3.03
N CYS A 27 -2.84 14.57 -2.07
CA CYS A 27 -4.12 15.25 -2.07
C CYS A 27 -3.98 16.78 -2.12
N LYS A 28 -5.01 17.41 -2.61
CA LYS A 28 -5.20 18.86 -2.47
C LYS A 28 -5.82 19.20 -1.11
N PRO A 29 -5.44 20.33 -0.50
CA PRO A 29 -4.29 21.15 -0.84
C PRO A 29 -2.99 20.45 -0.50
N CYS A 30 -1.93 20.70 -1.27
CA CYS A 30 -0.59 20.24 -0.94
C CYS A 30 0.30 21.44 -0.65
N SER A 31 0.78 21.53 0.58
CA SER A 31 1.60 22.66 1.01
C SER A 31 3.07 22.50 0.61
N ASP A 32 3.55 21.26 0.63
CA ASP A 32 4.89 20.92 0.24
C ASP A 32 4.86 19.52 -0.41
N CYS A 33 4.89 19.52 -1.74
CA CYS A 33 4.82 18.31 -2.55
C CYS A 33 5.71 18.47 -3.77
N TYR A 34 6.53 17.48 -4.02
CA TYR A 34 7.27 17.52 -5.26
C TYR A 34 6.36 17.26 -6.49
N LYS A 35 6.86 17.62 -7.65
CA LYS A 35 6.09 17.62 -8.89
C LYS A 35 5.90 16.19 -9.40
N GLN A 36 4.65 15.70 -9.39
CA GLN A 36 4.25 14.44 -10.02
C GLN A 36 3.56 14.67 -11.37
N ARG A 37 3.56 13.66 -12.24
CA ARG A 37 2.86 13.69 -13.53
C ARG A 37 1.36 13.48 -13.40
N ALA A 38 0.95 12.58 -12.50
CA ALA A 38 -0.46 12.35 -12.21
C ALA A 38 -1.08 13.59 -11.52
N PRO A 39 -2.36 13.88 -11.72
CA PRO A 39 -3.03 14.94 -10.98
C PRO A 39 -3.11 14.62 -9.50
N LEU A 40 -3.03 15.64 -8.64
CA LEU A 40 -3.33 15.48 -7.21
C LEU A 40 -4.80 15.11 -7.04
N VAL A 41 -5.07 14.18 -6.13
CA VAL A 41 -6.44 13.85 -5.75
C VAL A 41 -7.07 15.04 -5.03
N ASP A 42 -8.25 15.44 -5.47
CA ASP A 42 -9.02 16.52 -4.86
C ASP A 42 -10.18 15.91 -4.07
N PRO A 43 -10.11 15.89 -2.73
CA PRO A 43 -11.16 15.34 -1.88
C PRO A 43 -12.54 15.93 -2.12
N LYS A 44 -12.60 17.21 -2.53
CA LYS A 44 -13.88 17.91 -2.81
C LYS A 44 -14.59 17.37 -4.07
N ARG A 45 -13.86 16.64 -4.92
CA ARG A 45 -14.39 16.07 -6.16
C ARG A 45 -14.83 14.61 -6.02
N SER A 46 -14.61 13.98 -4.85
CA SER A 46 -15.06 12.62 -4.59
C SER A 46 -16.21 12.61 -3.59
N SER A 47 -17.40 12.22 -4.05
CA SER A 47 -18.58 12.09 -3.17
C SER A 47 -18.47 10.89 -2.21
N THR A 48 -17.50 9.99 -2.42
CA THR A 48 -17.22 8.84 -1.54
C THR A 48 -16.13 9.13 -0.53
N TYR A 49 -15.44 10.27 -0.65
CA TYR A 49 -14.42 10.69 0.32
C TYR A 49 -15.05 11.05 1.67
N LYS A 50 -14.51 10.46 2.73
CA LYS A 50 -14.88 10.77 4.11
C LYS A 50 -13.63 10.81 4.98
N LYS A 51 -13.49 11.84 5.80
CA LYS A 51 -12.45 11.89 6.82
C LYS A 51 -12.66 10.76 7.83
N VAL A 52 -11.57 10.15 8.29
CA VAL A 52 -11.58 9.16 9.36
C VAL A 52 -11.55 9.91 10.69
N PRO A 53 -12.51 9.69 11.60
CA PRO A 53 -12.50 10.35 12.89
C PRO A 53 -11.44 9.75 13.83
N CYS A 54 -11.03 10.52 14.81
CA CYS A 54 -10.06 10.11 15.82
C CYS A 54 -10.50 8.91 16.66
N SER A 55 -11.80 8.79 16.91
CA SER A 55 -12.40 7.67 17.67
C SER A 55 -12.41 6.35 16.89
N SER A 56 -12.07 6.35 15.61
CA SER A 56 -12.10 5.13 14.79
C SER A 56 -10.98 4.16 15.17
N SER A 57 -11.27 2.87 15.06
CA SER A 57 -10.27 1.81 15.27
C SER A 57 -9.08 1.95 14.29
N GLN A 58 -9.31 2.38 13.07
CA GLN A 58 -8.26 2.61 12.07
C GLN A 58 -7.29 3.71 12.50
N CYS A 59 -7.79 4.80 13.09
CA CYS A 59 -6.93 5.86 13.63
C CYS A 59 -6.11 5.35 14.84
N GLN A 60 -6.74 4.60 15.71
CA GLN A 60 -6.11 4.10 16.94
C GLN A 60 -5.09 2.99 16.69
N SER A 61 -5.27 2.19 15.64
CA SER A 61 -4.40 1.06 15.31
C SER A 61 -3.18 1.45 14.49
N LEU A 62 -3.22 2.55 13.75
CA LEU A 62 -2.09 3.00 12.95
C LEU A 62 -1.10 3.78 13.82
N LYS A 63 0.15 3.33 13.88
CA LYS A 63 1.24 4.08 14.53
C LYS A 63 1.50 5.39 13.80
N GLY A 64 1.86 6.45 14.54
CA GLY A 64 2.13 7.77 13.96
C GLY A 64 0.88 8.58 13.64
N THR A 65 -0.28 8.21 14.21
CA THR A 65 -1.48 9.04 14.16
C THR A 65 -1.52 10.05 15.29
N SER A 66 -2.20 11.14 15.03
CA SER A 66 -2.45 12.19 16.02
C SER A 66 -3.82 12.84 15.79
N CYS A 67 -4.36 13.38 16.87
CA CYS A 67 -5.65 14.06 16.88
C CYS A 67 -5.43 15.47 17.40
N LEU A 68 -5.61 16.46 16.55
CA LEU A 68 -5.44 17.87 16.91
C LEU A 68 -6.82 18.48 17.17
N GLY A 69 -6.98 19.05 18.38
CA GLY A 69 -8.20 19.74 18.78
C GLY A 69 -9.16 18.91 19.63
N SER A 70 -10.22 19.56 20.08
CA SER A 70 -11.28 18.98 20.91
C SER A 70 -12.38 18.29 20.10
N ASP A 71 -12.35 18.42 18.78
CA ASP A 71 -13.30 17.75 17.92
C ASP A 71 -12.69 16.47 17.31
N ASP A 72 -13.44 15.39 17.35
CA ASP A 72 -13.08 14.07 16.80
C ASP A 72 -13.09 14.03 15.26
N SER A 73 -12.91 15.18 14.61
CA SER A 73 -13.28 15.36 13.21
C SER A 73 -12.29 14.77 12.20
N SER A 74 -11.02 14.58 12.55
CA SER A 74 -10.01 14.14 11.59
C SER A 74 -8.77 13.54 12.23
N CYS A 75 -8.49 12.31 11.91
CA CYS A 75 -7.26 11.61 12.24
C CYS A 75 -6.13 12.05 11.32
N SER A 76 -5.08 12.66 11.86
CA SER A 76 -3.85 12.98 11.14
C SER A 76 -2.88 11.81 11.23
N TYR A 77 -2.03 11.64 10.21
CA TYR A 77 -0.98 10.64 10.21
C TYR A 77 0.38 11.24 9.81
N SER A 78 1.44 10.60 10.27
CA SER A 78 2.81 10.85 9.86
C SER A 78 3.51 9.52 9.68
N VAL A 79 4.02 9.26 8.48
CA VAL A 79 4.80 8.05 8.16
C VAL A 79 6.14 8.43 7.56
N SER A 80 7.18 7.67 7.91
CA SER A 80 8.53 7.83 7.36
C SER A 80 9.10 6.47 6.99
N TYR A 81 9.94 6.46 5.97
CA TYR A 81 10.54 5.27 5.37
C TYR A 81 12.06 5.27 5.55
N GLY A 82 12.67 4.09 5.40
CA GLY A 82 14.11 3.92 5.60
C GLY A 82 14.98 4.73 4.64
N ASP A 83 14.47 5.10 3.49
CA ASP A 83 15.13 5.96 2.48
C ASP A 83 14.94 7.47 2.75
N ARG A 84 14.37 7.84 3.91
CA ARG A 84 14.01 9.20 4.34
C ARG A 84 12.80 9.81 3.59
N SER A 85 12.11 9.02 2.79
CA SER A 85 10.81 9.43 2.25
C SER A 85 9.78 9.52 3.37
N PHE A 86 8.82 10.42 3.23
CA PHE A 86 7.77 10.63 4.24
C PHE A 86 6.46 11.11 3.63
N SER A 87 5.39 10.92 4.38
CA SER A 87 4.08 11.50 4.08
C SER A 87 3.38 11.92 5.36
N ASN A 88 2.84 13.14 5.35
CA ASN A 88 2.03 13.69 6.43
C ASN A 88 0.69 14.17 5.86
N GLY A 89 -0.38 13.82 6.54
CA GLY A 89 -1.72 14.16 6.06
C GLY A 89 -2.84 13.70 6.98
N ASN A 90 -4.00 13.47 6.40
CA ASN A 90 -5.17 12.99 7.12
C ASN A 90 -5.58 11.60 6.64
N LEU A 91 -6.01 10.73 7.54
CA LEU A 91 -6.67 9.49 7.17
C LEU A 91 -8.06 9.80 6.60
N ALA A 92 -8.39 9.09 5.55
CA ALA A 92 -9.70 9.17 4.91
C ALA A 92 -10.14 7.80 4.43
N ALA A 93 -11.43 7.66 4.18
CA ALA A 93 -12.01 6.55 3.43
C ALA A 93 -12.46 7.06 2.07
N ASP A 94 -12.15 6.33 1.01
CA ASP A 94 -12.67 6.61 -0.33
C ASP A 94 -12.85 5.30 -1.12
N THR A 95 -13.39 5.37 -2.32
CA THR A 95 -13.44 4.22 -3.23
C THR A 95 -12.12 4.12 -3.97
N LEU A 96 -11.42 3.00 -3.77
CA LEU A 96 -10.24 2.62 -4.52
C LEU A 96 -10.67 1.59 -5.58
N THR A 97 -10.25 1.76 -6.83
CA THR A 97 -10.62 0.84 -7.91
C THR A 97 -9.37 0.22 -8.52
N LEU A 98 -9.28 -1.09 -8.44
CA LEU A 98 -8.20 -1.87 -9.05
C LEU A 98 -8.54 -2.22 -10.50
N GLY A 99 -7.52 -2.20 -11.36
CA GLY A 99 -7.62 -2.83 -12.67
C GLY A 99 -7.68 -4.36 -12.53
N SER A 100 -8.28 -5.02 -13.51
CA SER A 100 -8.36 -6.48 -13.53
C SER A 100 -7.90 -7.01 -14.88
N THR A 101 -7.32 -8.19 -14.89
CA THR A 101 -6.95 -8.93 -16.12
C THR A 101 -8.18 -9.35 -16.93
N THR A 102 -9.38 -9.30 -16.33
CA THR A 102 -10.66 -9.58 -17.02
C THR A 102 -11.28 -8.31 -17.63
N SER A 103 -10.57 -7.19 -17.63
CA SER A 103 -11.06 -5.85 -18.04
C SER A 103 -12.25 -5.31 -17.25
N ARG A 104 -12.63 -5.96 -16.15
CA ARG A 104 -13.67 -5.50 -15.24
C ARG A 104 -13.02 -4.84 -14.04
N PRO A 105 -13.17 -3.51 -13.84
CA PRO A 105 -12.65 -2.83 -12.66
C PRO A 105 -13.22 -3.43 -11.37
N VAL A 106 -12.39 -3.51 -10.34
CA VAL A 106 -12.80 -4.01 -9.01
C VAL A 106 -12.85 -2.82 -8.06
N PRO A 107 -14.04 -2.27 -7.76
CA PRO A 107 -14.17 -1.19 -6.78
C PRO A 107 -14.09 -1.75 -5.36
N LEU A 108 -13.33 -1.07 -4.53
CA LEU A 108 -13.14 -1.32 -3.11
C LEU A 108 -13.68 -0.08 -2.36
N PRO A 109 -14.95 -0.08 -1.98
CA PRO A 109 -15.55 1.06 -1.30
C PRO A 109 -15.03 1.18 0.13
N LYS A 110 -14.97 2.40 0.64
CA LYS A 110 -14.55 2.71 2.01
C LYS A 110 -13.12 2.25 2.34
N THR A 111 -12.24 2.14 1.33
CA THR A 111 -10.84 1.84 1.56
C THR A 111 -10.19 2.98 2.35
N ILE A 112 -9.50 2.64 3.43
CA ILE A 112 -8.73 3.60 4.24
C ILE A 112 -7.48 3.99 3.49
N ILE A 113 -7.28 5.28 3.33
CA ILE A 113 -6.13 5.88 2.64
C ILE A 113 -5.56 7.05 3.45
N GLY A 114 -4.29 7.30 3.28
CA GLY A 114 -3.65 8.55 3.68
C GLY A 114 -3.76 9.59 2.57
N CYS A 115 -4.40 10.69 2.87
CA CYS A 115 -4.47 11.85 1.99
C CYS A 115 -3.32 12.79 2.36
N GLY A 116 -2.17 12.68 1.67
CA GLY A 116 -0.93 13.39 2.01
C GLY A 116 -0.95 14.83 1.54
N HIS A 117 -0.60 15.74 2.44
CA HIS A 117 -0.57 17.19 2.23
C HIS A 117 0.84 17.79 2.31
N ASN A 118 1.78 17.04 2.89
CA ASN A 118 3.21 17.34 2.95
C ASN A 118 3.97 16.04 2.75
N ASN A 119 4.64 15.90 1.61
CA ASN A 119 5.24 14.65 1.19
C ASN A 119 6.59 14.92 0.52
N GLY A 120 7.60 14.14 0.88
CA GLY A 120 8.94 14.30 0.32
C GLY A 120 9.73 13.00 0.32
N GLY A 121 10.92 13.06 -0.27
CA GLY A 121 11.86 11.95 -0.31
C GLY A 121 12.36 11.63 -1.71
N THR A 122 12.63 10.35 -1.97
CA THR A 122 13.30 9.86 -3.17
C THR A 122 12.36 9.53 -4.34
N PHE A 123 11.11 9.97 -4.27
CA PHE A 123 10.09 9.72 -5.30
C PHE A 123 10.45 10.37 -6.63
N ASN A 124 10.16 9.70 -7.72
CA ASN A 124 10.26 10.27 -9.06
C ASN A 124 8.91 10.82 -9.56
N ALA A 125 8.91 11.58 -10.64
CA ALA A 125 7.71 12.25 -11.12
C ALA A 125 6.57 11.30 -11.56
N ASN A 126 6.81 10.01 -11.74
CA ASN A 126 5.78 9.03 -12.06
C ASN A 126 5.10 8.48 -10.80
N ASP A 127 5.78 8.54 -9.64
CA ASP A 127 5.25 8.01 -8.39
C ASP A 127 4.21 8.97 -7.82
N SER A 128 3.12 8.42 -7.32
CA SER A 128 1.98 9.19 -6.81
C SER A 128 1.55 8.71 -5.41
N GLY A 129 2.48 8.10 -4.68
CA GLY A 129 2.26 7.54 -3.35
C GLY A 129 2.69 6.09 -3.23
N ILE A 130 2.32 5.46 -2.13
CA ILE A 130 2.64 4.08 -1.79
C ILE A 130 1.35 3.28 -1.58
N VAL A 131 1.37 2.01 -1.97
CA VAL A 131 0.36 1.02 -1.64
C VAL A 131 0.98 0.02 -0.69
N GLY A 132 0.69 0.17 0.60
CA GLY A 132 1.15 -0.75 1.63
C GLY A 132 0.51 -2.14 1.46
N LEU A 133 1.37 -3.14 1.39
CA LEU A 133 1.02 -4.56 1.25
C LEU A 133 1.50 -5.39 2.46
N GLY A 134 1.86 -4.74 3.55
CA GLY A 134 2.23 -5.39 4.81
C GLY A 134 1.07 -6.12 5.47
N GLY A 135 1.30 -6.68 6.64
CA GLY A 135 0.29 -7.43 7.41
C GLY A 135 -0.57 -6.57 8.34
N GLY A 136 -0.25 -5.28 8.50
CA GLY A 136 -0.98 -4.40 9.41
C GLY A 136 -2.37 -3.99 8.91
N VAL A 137 -3.22 -3.54 9.82
CA VAL A 137 -4.68 -3.39 9.63
C VAL A 137 -5.13 -2.42 8.54
N VAL A 138 -4.28 -1.45 8.14
CA VAL A 138 -4.59 -0.47 7.09
C VAL A 138 -3.94 -0.80 5.75
N SER A 139 -3.27 -1.95 5.64
CA SER A 139 -2.69 -2.40 4.38
C SER A 139 -3.77 -2.80 3.38
N LEU A 140 -3.45 -2.76 2.09
CA LEU A 140 -4.39 -3.23 1.06
C LEU A 140 -4.79 -4.70 1.29
N VAL A 141 -3.83 -5.54 1.71
CA VAL A 141 -4.07 -6.97 1.96
C VAL A 141 -5.09 -7.15 3.07
N SER A 142 -4.90 -6.48 4.21
CA SER A 142 -5.82 -6.56 5.35
C SER A 142 -7.19 -5.93 5.06
N GLN A 143 -7.26 -4.87 4.25
CA GLN A 143 -8.52 -4.27 3.86
C GLN A 143 -9.30 -5.09 2.83
N LEU A 144 -8.65 -5.97 2.09
CA LEU A 144 -9.29 -6.96 1.21
C LEU A 144 -9.69 -8.25 1.96
N ASP A 145 -8.94 -8.61 3.01
CA ASP A 145 -9.09 -9.71 3.95
C ASP A 145 -9.88 -10.92 3.43
N SER A 146 -11.13 -11.08 3.88
CA SER A 146 -11.97 -12.24 3.56
C SER A 146 -12.21 -12.44 2.05
N SER A 147 -12.14 -11.39 1.25
CA SER A 147 -12.32 -11.48 -0.20
C SER A 147 -11.13 -12.13 -0.92
N ILE A 148 -9.96 -12.15 -0.30
CA ILE A 148 -8.72 -12.69 -0.85
C ILE A 148 -8.12 -13.83 -0.03
N ASP A 149 -8.76 -14.21 1.09
CA ASP A 149 -8.27 -15.25 2.02
C ASP A 149 -6.82 -14.95 2.49
N GLY A 150 -6.52 -13.66 2.72
CA GLY A 150 -5.20 -13.16 3.10
C GLY A 150 -4.08 -13.42 2.08
N LYS A 151 -4.41 -13.79 0.84
CA LYS A 151 -3.43 -14.24 -0.15
C LYS A 151 -3.16 -13.19 -1.22
N PHE A 152 -1.90 -12.92 -1.48
CA PHE A 152 -1.46 -12.21 -2.68
C PHE A 152 -0.15 -12.80 -3.22
N SER A 153 0.14 -12.57 -4.47
CA SER A 153 1.41 -12.90 -5.11
C SER A 153 1.79 -11.87 -6.16
N TYR A 154 3.07 -11.75 -6.41
CA TYR A 154 3.58 -10.94 -7.50
C TYR A 154 4.57 -11.73 -8.35
N CYS A 155 4.56 -11.44 -9.64
CA CYS A 155 5.52 -11.95 -10.60
C CYS A 155 6.20 -10.76 -11.26
N LEU A 156 7.46 -10.51 -10.88
CA LEU A 156 8.23 -9.39 -11.38
C LEU A 156 8.95 -9.81 -12.67
N ILE A 157 8.78 -9.01 -13.71
CA ILE A 157 9.55 -9.18 -14.94
C ILE A 157 10.93 -8.56 -14.77
N PRO A 158 11.97 -9.12 -15.41
CA PRO A 158 13.30 -8.50 -15.38
C PRO A 158 13.28 -7.07 -15.91
N LEU A 159 14.05 -6.17 -15.29
CA LEU A 159 14.16 -4.76 -15.71
C LEU A 159 14.70 -4.60 -17.14
N THR A 160 15.41 -5.63 -17.64
CA THR A 160 15.96 -5.67 -18.99
C THR A 160 14.96 -6.16 -20.04
N SER A 161 13.74 -6.53 -19.64
CA SER A 161 12.71 -6.99 -20.58
C SER A 161 12.31 -5.85 -21.52
N GLN A 162 12.43 -6.11 -22.82
CA GLN A 162 11.99 -5.16 -23.85
C GLN A 162 10.51 -5.35 -24.14
N GLY A 163 9.79 -4.25 -24.38
CA GLY A 163 8.37 -4.22 -24.75
C GLY A 163 7.42 -3.80 -23.63
N ASP A 164 6.13 -3.75 -23.94
CA ASP A 164 5.04 -3.31 -23.03
C ASP A 164 4.63 -4.40 -22.01
N THR A 165 5.60 -5.20 -21.54
CA THR A 165 5.32 -6.21 -20.53
C THR A 165 5.19 -5.58 -19.15
N THR A 166 4.19 -5.99 -18.40
CA THR A 166 3.94 -5.52 -17.03
C THR A 166 4.02 -6.66 -16.03
N SER A 167 4.62 -6.40 -14.87
CA SER A 167 4.56 -7.31 -13.73
C SER A 167 3.11 -7.49 -13.27
N LYS A 168 2.80 -8.67 -12.72
CA LYS A 168 1.45 -8.99 -12.25
C LYS A 168 1.45 -9.07 -10.72
N LEU A 169 0.39 -8.51 -10.14
CA LEU A 169 0.03 -8.66 -8.74
C LEU A 169 -1.33 -9.37 -8.71
N ASN A 170 -1.40 -10.53 -8.06
CA ASN A 170 -2.62 -11.33 -7.96
C ASN A 170 -3.10 -11.38 -6.52
N PHE A 171 -4.40 -11.51 -6.34
CA PHE A 171 -5.05 -11.60 -5.04
C PHE A 171 -6.01 -12.80 -4.99
N GLY A 172 -6.15 -13.39 -3.80
CA GLY A 172 -7.11 -14.44 -3.50
C GLY A 172 -6.92 -15.71 -4.34
N SER A 173 -7.97 -16.22 -4.93
CA SER A 173 -7.98 -17.47 -5.70
C SER A 173 -7.07 -17.47 -6.94
N LYS A 174 -6.58 -16.30 -7.36
CA LYS A 174 -5.61 -16.18 -8.45
C LYS A 174 -4.17 -16.33 -8.00
N VAL A 175 -3.93 -16.45 -6.68
CA VAL A 175 -2.61 -16.72 -6.13
C VAL A 175 -2.31 -18.21 -6.27
N VAL A 176 -1.61 -18.56 -7.33
CA VAL A 176 -1.19 -19.93 -7.60
C VAL A 176 0.32 -19.95 -7.80
N VAL A 177 1.01 -20.70 -6.95
CA VAL A 177 2.43 -21.01 -7.09
C VAL A 177 2.54 -22.51 -7.37
N SER A 178 3.06 -22.87 -8.53
CA SER A 178 3.15 -24.26 -8.97
C SER A 178 4.43 -24.52 -9.77
N GLY A 179 4.81 -25.80 -9.88
CA GLY A 179 5.99 -26.23 -10.60
C GLY A 179 6.95 -27.04 -9.71
N SER A 180 7.85 -27.80 -10.32
CA SER A 180 8.79 -28.69 -9.61
C SER A 180 9.82 -27.96 -8.75
N GLY A 181 10.01 -26.64 -8.96
CA GLY A 181 10.89 -25.79 -8.15
C GLY A 181 10.16 -24.96 -7.09
N ALA A 182 8.84 -25.14 -6.92
CA ALA A 182 8.10 -24.40 -5.90
C ALA A 182 8.46 -24.90 -4.51
N VAL A 183 8.83 -23.97 -3.63
CA VAL A 183 9.14 -24.24 -2.21
C VAL A 183 8.31 -23.31 -1.36
N SER A 184 8.07 -23.69 -0.11
CA SER A 184 7.37 -22.87 0.86
C SER A 184 8.10 -22.86 2.20
N THR A 185 7.97 -21.75 2.92
CA THR A 185 8.44 -21.61 4.29
C THR A 185 7.36 -20.88 5.10
N PRO A 186 7.18 -21.22 6.39
CA PRO A 186 6.20 -20.56 7.22
C PRO A 186 6.60 -19.11 7.51
N ILE A 187 5.61 -18.22 7.52
CA ILE A 187 5.76 -16.86 8.04
C ILE A 187 5.67 -16.96 9.58
N ILE A 188 6.62 -16.34 10.26
CA ILE A 188 6.70 -16.35 11.72
C ILE A 188 6.02 -15.09 12.27
N PRO A 189 4.98 -15.20 13.09
CA PRO A 189 4.34 -14.05 13.70
C PRO A 189 5.30 -13.34 14.68
N LYS A 190 5.31 -12.03 14.69
CA LYS A 190 6.07 -11.14 15.56
C LYS A 190 5.19 -9.98 16.01
N ASP A 191 5.69 -9.19 16.98
CA ASP A 191 4.97 -8.05 17.56
C ASP A 191 4.67 -6.91 16.55
N ILE A 192 5.43 -6.84 15.45
CA ILE A 192 5.20 -5.88 14.38
C ILE A 192 4.55 -6.62 13.21
N ASP A 193 3.26 -6.46 13.04
CA ASP A 193 2.46 -7.17 12.02
C ASP A 193 2.80 -6.74 10.59
N THR A 194 3.38 -5.57 10.40
CA THR A 194 3.71 -5.00 9.08
C THR A 194 4.58 -5.95 8.24
N TYR A 195 5.54 -6.65 8.86
CA TYR A 195 6.56 -7.40 8.14
C TYR A 195 6.27 -8.89 8.05
N TYR A 196 6.67 -9.49 6.93
CA TYR A 196 6.63 -10.94 6.70
C TYR A 196 7.94 -11.56 7.18
N TYR A 197 7.98 -12.02 8.43
CA TYR A 197 9.18 -12.59 9.05
C TYR A 197 9.40 -14.03 8.62
N LEU A 198 10.65 -14.34 8.29
CA LEU A 198 11.13 -15.69 8.00
C LEU A 198 12.29 -16.03 8.93
N THR A 199 12.51 -17.32 9.18
CA THR A 199 13.69 -17.80 9.88
C THR A 199 14.79 -18.12 8.90
N LEU A 200 15.97 -17.53 9.08
CA LEU A 200 17.17 -17.93 8.37
C LEU A 200 17.79 -19.11 9.14
N GLU A 201 17.72 -20.31 8.55
CA GLU A 201 18.20 -21.54 9.21
C GLU A 201 19.68 -21.80 8.91
N ALA A 202 20.14 -21.50 7.69
CA ALA A 202 21.51 -21.72 7.30
C ALA A 202 21.92 -20.84 6.10
N ILE A 203 23.20 -20.58 6.00
CA ILE A 203 23.85 -19.98 4.81
C ILE A 203 24.85 -21.02 4.26
N SER A 204 24.77 -21.33 2.97
CA SER A 204 25.70 -22.22 2.29
C SER A 204 26.68 -21.44 1.43
N VAL A 205 27.95 -21.69 1.60
CA VAL A 205 29.03 -21.12 0.75
C VAL A 205 29.78 -22.28 0.10
N GLY A 206 29.60 -22.44 -1.21
CA GLY A 206 30.14 -23.58 -1.92
C GLY A 206 29.53 -24.91 -1.42
N ARG A 207 30.37 -25.81 -0.88
CA ARG A 207 29.95 -27.12 -0.32
C ARG A 207 29.84 -27.12 1.21
N LYS A 208 30.10 -26.00 1.86
CA LYS A 208 30.01 -25.88 3.32
C LYS A 208 28.68 -25.24 3.72
N ASN A 209 27.98 -25.86 4.67
CA ASN A 209 26.83 -25.28 5.33
C ASN A 209 27.28 -24.66 6.64
N GLU A 210 27.01 -23.40 6.85
CA GLU A 210 27.15 -22.77 8.16
C GLU A 210 25.74 -22.64 8.77
N THR A 211 25.52 -23.36 9.86
CA THR A 211 24.29 -23.31 10.65
C THR A 211 24.46 -22.27 11.76
N ASN A 212 23.40 -21.52 12.01
CA ASN A 212 23.32 -20.55 13.10
C ASN A 212 23.00 -21.28 14.41
#